data_9ccd0abae7acd0a90bb6db7cea936299
#
_entry.id   9ccd0abae7acd0a90bb6db7cea936299
#
_cell.length_a   1.000
_cell.length_b   1.000
_cell.length_c   1.000
_cell.angle_alpha   90.00
_cell.angle_beta   90.00
_cell.angle_gamma   90.00
#
_symmetry.space_group_name_H-M   'P 1'
#
loop_
_entity.id
_entity.type
_entity.pdbx_description
1 polymer ?
#
loop_
_entity_poly.entity_id
_entity_poly.type
_entity_poly.pdbx_seq_one_letter_code
_entity_poly.pdbx_strand_id
1 'polypeptide(L)'
;MGGGKNMFKIAICDDERHFRELIHRILEEYMGQTGMVYQIDEFQSGEELLCQGIELVKYQVVFLDVNMTGLNGIETARKIRKISEDIYIAFITAFMTYTLEGYRVNAVRYILKNTVNMPQMIFECMDTIISKLNYVVKKKIFRFNEGMKNVSLERLLYIESRLHKLMFYIMEDELNMYTLYDTLN
;
A
#
# COMPACT_ATOMS: atom_id res chain seq x y z
N MET A 1 -6.63 -4.41 -27.02
CA MET A 1 -7.25 -5.28 -26.01
C MET A 1 -7.06 -4.62 -24.68
N GLY A 2 -8.14 -4.30 -24.00
CA GLY A 2 -8.18 -3.33 -22.94
C GLY A 2 -7.44 -3.75 -21.68
N GLY A 3 -6.45 -2.96 -21.30
CA GLY A 3 -5.99 -2.92 -19.93
C GLY A 3 -7.11 -2.29 -19.09
N GLY A 4 -7.89 -3.12 -18.40
CA GLY A 4 -8.87 -2.63 -17.43
C GLY A 4 -8.12 -1.75 -16.44
N LYS A 5 -8.49 -0.47 -16.34
CA LYS A 5 -7.99 0.38 -15.27
C LYS A 5 -8.36 -0.33 -13.97
N ASN A 6 -7.37 -0.84 -13.23
CA ASN A 6 -7.61 -1.42 -11.92
C ASN A 6 -8.28 -0.35 -11.06
N MET A 7 -9.47 -0.66 -10.55
CA MET A 7 -10.24 0.22 -9.68
C MET A 7 -9.55 0.28 -8.32
N PHE A 8 -9.22 1.49 -7.87
CA PHE A 8 -8.63 1.73 -6.56
C PHE A 8 -9.70 1.65 -5.48
N LYS A 9 -9.62 0.65 -4.60
CA LYS A 9 -10.62 0.43 -3.57
C LYS A 9 -10.13 0.88 -2.20
N ILE A 10 -10.96 1.66 -1.55
CA ILE A 10 -10.74 2.23 -0.22
C ILE A 10 -11.82 1.71 0.72
N ALA A 11 -11.44 1.25 1.90
CA ALA A 11 -12.39 0.95 2.96
C ALA A 11 -12.27 2.00 4.07
N ILE A 12 -13.41 2.44 4.60
CA ILE A 12 -13.51 3.27 5.80
C ILE A 12 -14.25 2.45 6.84
N CYS A 13 -13.67 2.29 8.04
CA CYS A 13 -14.28 1.54 9.12
C CYS A 13 -14.26 2.36 10.41
N ASP A 14 -15.45 2.77 10.85
CA ASP A 14 -15.66 3.64 12.01
C ASP A 14 -17.10 3.44 12.50
N ASP A 15 -17.37 3.31 13.79
CA ASP A 15 -18.75 3.12 14.28
C ASP A 15 -19.55 4.43 14.30
N GLU A 16 -18.88 5.57 14.25
CA GLU A 16 -19.51 6.88 14.20
C GLU A 16 -19.80 7.32 12.75
N ARG A 17 -21.08 7.32 12.35
CA ARG A 17 -21.52 7.66 11.01
C ARG A 17 -20.96 9.00 10.48
N HIS A 18 -20.97 10.03 11.33
CA HIS A 18 -20.53 11.37 10.92
C HIS A 18 -19.05 11.42 10.53
N PHE A 19 -18.20 10.58 11.17
CA PHE A 19 -16.79 10.46 10.79
C PHE A 19 -16.63 9.68 9.49
N ARG A 20 -17.39 8.59 9.27
CA ARG A 20 -17.37 7.90 7.97
C ARG A 20 -17.71 8.86 6.83
N GLU A 21 -18.80 9.62 6.97
CA GLU A 21 -19.24 10.61 5.95
C GLU A 21 -18.21 11.74 5.77
N LEU A 22 -17.54 12.18 6.83
CA LEU A 22 -16.49 13.20 6.74
C LEU A 22 -15.25 12.66 6.01
N ILE A 23 -14.76 11.50 6.39
CA ILE A 23 -13.60 10.85 5.76
C ILE A 23 -13.91 10.54 4.29
N HIS A 24 -15.11 10.05 4.01
CA HIS A 24 -15.57 9.78 2.65
C HIS A 24 -15.45 11.03 1.75
N ARG A 25 -15.99 12.15 2.18
CA ARG A 25 -15.92 13.41 1.42
C ARG A 25 -14.49 13.88 1.18
N ILE A 26 -13.62 13.75 2.19
CA ILE A 26 -12.20 14.10 2.07
C ILE A 26 -11.51 13.21 1.03
N LEU A 27 -11.80 11.91 1.06
CA LEU A 27 -11.24 10.95 0.10
C LEU A 27 -11.80 11.15 -1.31
N GLU A 28 -13.10 11.47 -1.47
CA GLU A 28 -13.69 11.84 -2.76
C GLU A 28 -13.01 13.06 -3.37
N GLU A 29 -12.78 14.11 -2.54
CA GLU A 29 -12.06 15.31 -2.98
C GLU A 29 -10.65 14.97 -3.47
N TYR A 30 -9.90 14.16 -2.69
CA TYR A 30 -8.57 13.73 -3.08
C TYR A 30 -8.58 12.90 -4.37
N MET A 31 -9.39 11.85 -4.42
CA MET A 31 -9.44 10.91 -5.55
C MET A 31 -9.93 11.58 -6.83
N GLY A 32 -10.84 12.56 -6.72
CA GLY A 32 -11.30 13.37 -7.85
C GLY A 32 -10.19 14.12 -8.58
N GLN A 33 -9.09 14.46 -7.86
CA GLN A 33 -7.93 15.14 -8.43
C GLN A 33 -6.96 14.18 -9.14
N THR A 34 -7.02 12.87 -8.85
CA THR A 34 -6.07 11.88 -9.37
C THR A 34 -6.40 11.37 -10.77
N GLY A 35 -7.65 11.49 -11.22
CA GLY A 35 -8.14 10.88 -12.46
C GLY A 35 -8.19 9.34 -12.44
N MET A 36 -8.01 8.73 -11.27
CA MET A 36 -8.09 7.27 -11.08
C MET A 36 -9.55 6.83 -10.98
N VAL A 37 -9.86 5.62 -11.42
CA VAL A 37 -11.15 4.97 -11.13
C VAL A 37 -11.07 4.41 -9.73
N TYR A 38 -12.01 4.77 -8.87
CA TYR A 38 -12.00 4.38 -7.46
C TYR A 38 -13.37 3.94 -6.95
N GLN A 39 -13.37 3.26 -5.81
CA GLN A 39 -14.55 2.91 -5.03
C GLN A 39 -14.21 3.09 -3.55
N ILE A 40 -15.13 3.69 -2.80
CA ILE A 40 -15.02 3.85 -1.36
C ILE A 40 -16.18 3.09 -0.73
N ASP A 41 -15.87 2.14 0.14
CA ASP A 41 -16.84 1.34 0.89
C ASP A 41 -16.75 1.69 2.38
N GLU A 42 -17.91 1.80 3.04
CA GLU A 42 -18.03 2.15 4.45
C GLU A 42 -18.48 0.96 5.28
N PHE A 43 -17.86 0.78 6.43
CA PHE A 43 -18.16 -0.26 7.41
C PHE A 43 -18.35 0.37 8.78
N GLN A 44 -19.38 -0.06 9.50
CA GLN A 44 -19.72 0.47 10.82
C GLN A 44 -19.05 -0.29 11.97
N SER A 45 -18.35 -1.38 11.70
CA SER A 45 -17.62 -2.14 12.71
C SER A 45 -16.49 -2.97 12.10
N GLY A 46 -15.53 -3.37 12.94
CA GLY A 46 -14.45 -4.28 12.54
C GLY A 46 -14.96 -5.64 12.10
N GLU A 47 -16.03 -6.14 12.72
CA GLU A 47 -16.70 -7.39 12.34
C GLU A 47 -17.29 -7.32 10.94
N GLU A 48 -17.99 -6.23 10.62
CA GLU A 48 -18.59 -6.03 9.30
C GLU A 48 -17.51 -5.99 8.21
N LEU A 49 -16.42 -5.25 8.44
CA LEU A 49 -15.28 -5.21 7.53
C LEU A 49 -14.67 -6.61 7.34
N LEU A 50 -14.47 -7.36 8.42
CA LEU A 50 -13.87 -8.70 8.37
C LEU A 50 -14.79 -9.75 7.76
N CYS A 51 -16.12 -9.54 7.75
CA CYS A 51 -17.07 -10.39 7.03
C CYS A 51 -16.83 -10.42 5.52
N GLN A 52 -16.06 -9.45 4.94
CA GLN A 52 -15.63 -9.51 3.55
C GLN A 52 -14.69 -10.69 3.26
N GLY A 53 -14.08 -11.28 4.29
CA GLY A 53 -13.21 -12.43 4.16
C GLY A 53 -12.08 -12.20 3.16
N ILE A 54 -11.94 -13.09 2.17
CA ILE A 54 -10.90 -12.99 1.14
C ILE A 54 -11.07 -11.75 0.23
N GLU A 55 -12.28 -11.19 0.12
CA GLU A 55 -12.54 -10.00 -0.68
C GLU A 55 -11.80 -8.77 -0.13
N LEU A 56 -11.35 -8.80 1.13
CA LEU A 56 -10.51 -7.75 1.72
C LEU A 56 -9.25 -7.47 0.90
N VAL A 57 -8.68 -8.46 0.23
CA VAL A 57 -7.46 -8.30 -0.59
C VAL A 57 -7.67 -7.35 -1.79
N LYS A 58 -8.91 -6.99 -2.11
CA LYS A 58 -9.24 -6.04 -3.17
C LYS A 58 -9.03 -4.58 -2.73
N TYR A 59 -8.98 -4.30 -1.42
CA TYR A 59 -8.74 -2.96 -0.91
C TYR A 59 -7.25 -2.65 -0.92
N GLN A 60 -6.88 -1.49 -1.47
CA GLN A 60 -5.52 -0.98 -1.39
C GLN A 60 -5.26 -0.33 -0.04
N VAL A 61 -6.28 0.29 0.55
CA VAL A 61 -6.17 0.96 1.85
C VAL A 61 -7.44 0.79 2.69
N VAL A 62 -7.23 0.68 3.99
CA VAL A 62 -8.28 0.71 5.01
C VAL A 62 -7.98 1.86 5.96
N PHE A 63 -8.90 2.83 6.04
CA PHE A 63 -8.94 3.84 7.09
C PHE A 63 -9.76 3.29 8.25
N LEU A 64 -9.17 3.20 9.42
CA LEU A 64 -9.70 2.41 10.53
C LEU A 64 -9.70 3.22 11.82
N ASP A 65 -10.87 3.39 12.44
CA ASP A 65 -10.90 3.92 13.80
C ASP A 65 -10.37 2.88 14.79
N VAL A 66 -9.67 3.36 15.82
CA VAL A 66 -9.15 2.53 16.90
C VAL A 66 -10.24 2.19 17.91
N ASN A 67 -11.08 3.16 18.25
CA ASN A 67 -12.07 3.04 19.32
C ASN A 67 -13.46 2.75 18.76
N MET A 68 -13.71 1.51 18.39
CA MET A 68 -15.03 1.05 17.97
C MET A 68 -15.66 0.14 19.02
N THR A 69 -16.97 0.14 19.07
CA THR A 69 -17.75 -0.80 19.88
C THR A 69 -17.53 -2.23 19.35
N GLY A 70 -17.33 -3.20 20.24
CA GLY A 70 -17.03 -4.59 19.85
C GLY A 70 -15.57 -4.79 19.54
N LEU A 71 -15.24 -5.21 18.31
CA LEU A 71 -13.86 -5.42 17.87
C LEU A 71 -13.19 -4.07 17.59
N ASN A 72 -12.21 -3.69 18.40
CA ASN A 72 -11.49 -2.44 18.22
C ASN A 72 -10.62 -2.46 16.94
N GLY A 73 -10.18 -1.25 16.50
CA GLY A 73 -9.42 -1.13 15.25
C GLY A 73 -8.08 -1.84 15.26
N ILE A 74 -7.39 -1.90 16.40
CA ILE A 74 -6.10 -2.60 16.50
C ILE A 74 -6.28 -4.12 16.30
N GLU A 75 -7.29 -4.69 16.93
CA GLU A 75 -7.61 -6.12 16.76
C GLU A 75 -8.09 -6.42 15.34
N THR A 76 -8.90 -5.51 14.76
CA THR A 76 -9.32 -5.58 13.36
C THR A 76 -8.10 -5.57 12.44
N ALA A 77 -7.18 -4.63 12.62
CA ALA A 77 -5.93 -4.56 11.85
C ALA A 77 -5.09 -5.83 11.96
N ARG A 78 -4.97 -6.42 13.16
CA ARG A 78 -4.27 -7.70 13.35
C ARG A 78 -4.91 -8.84 12.56
N LYS A 79 -6.24 -8.87 12.47
CA LYS A 79 -6.98 -9.88 11.68
C LYS A 79 -6.81 -9.62 10.18
N ILE A 80 -6.82 -8.36 9.72
CA ILE A 80 -6.51 -7.99 8.34
C ILE A 80 -5.12 -8.49 7.96
N ARG A 81 -4.11 -8.30 8.81
CA ARG A 81 -2.72 -8.76 8.57
C ARG A 81 -2.59 -10.27 8.41
N LYS A 82 -3.49 -11.06 9.03
CA LYS A 82 -3.54 -12.52 8.82
C LYS A 82 -4.08 -12.90 7.43
N ILE A 83 -4.82 -12.01 6.78
CA ILE A 83 -5.39 -12.21 5.44
C ILE A 83 -4.42 -11.67 4.37
N SER A 84 -3.87 -10.48 4.58
CA SER A 84 -2.96 -9.83 3.65
C SER A 84 -2.03 -8.85 4.36
N GLU A 85 -0.75 -8.87 3.98
CA GLU A 85 0.24 -7.87 4.40
C GLU A 85 0.25 -6.65 3.48
N ASP A 86 -0.31 -6.76 2.27
CA ASP A 86 -0.24 -5.74 1.22
C ASP A 86 -1.25 -4.60 1.39
N ILE A 87 -2.30 -4.81 2.18
CA ILE A 87 -3.32 -3.79 2.43
C ILE A 87 -2.70 -2.68 3.30
N TYR A 88 -2.70 -1.45 2.81
CA TYR A 88 -2.28 -0.31 3.63
C TYR A 88 -3.33 -0.03 4.70
N ILE A 89 -2.89 0.17 5.94
CA ILE A 89 -3.77 0.51 7.07
C ILE A 89 -3.35 1.89 7.59
N ALA A 90 -4.32 2.80 7.66
CA ALA A 90 -4.18 4.10 8.30
C ALA A 90 -5.20 4.21 9.43
N PHE A 91 -4.74 4.53 10.63
CA PHE A 91 -5.64 4.77 11.74
C PHE A 91 -6.11 6.22 11.77
N ILE A 92 -7.43 6.41 11.94
CA ILE A 92 -8.03 7.72 12.20
C ILE A 92 -8.75 7.64 13.54
N THR A 93 -8.22 8.28 14.56
CA THR A 93 -8.73 8.11 15.95
C THR A 93 -8.71 9.40 16.73
N ALA A 94 -9.59 9.50 17.73
CA ALA A 94 -9.59 10.61 18.68
C ALA A 94 -8.44 10.53 19.70
N PHE A 95 -7.78 9.38 19.86
CA PHE A 95 -6.81 9.12 20.91
C PHE A 95 -5.46 8.60 20.38
N MET A 96 -4.37 9.25 20.80
CA MET A 96 -2.99 8.88 20.41
C MET A 96 -2.37 7.75 21.25
N THR A 97 -3.09 7.22 22.23
CA THR A 97 -2.54 6.25 23.21
C THR A 97 -2.11 4.92 22.61
N TYR A 98 -2.53 4.61 21.40
CA TYR A 98 -2.31 3.31 20.74
C TYR A 98 -1.24 3.32 19.64
N THR A 99 -0.43 4.36 19.57
CA THR A 99 0.59 4.49 18.49
C THR A 99 1.62 3.36 18.47
N LEU A 100 2.00 2.84 19.64
CA LEU A 100 2.93 1.70 19.74
C LEU A 100 2.34 0.39 19.21
N GLU A 101 1.05 0.19 19.37
CA GLU A 101 0.38 -1.02 18.88
C GLU A 101 0.16 -1.00 17.36
N GLY A 102 -0.08 0.17 16.79
CA GLY A 102 -0.16 0.31 15.33
C GLY A 102 1.16 0.07 14.62
N TYR A 103 2.28 0.33 15.28
CA TYR A 103 3.59 -0.06 14.75
C TYR A 103 3.69 -1.57 14.52
N ARG A 104 3.07 -2.37 15.40
CA ARG A 104 3.06 -3.85 15.29
C ARG A 104 2.20 -4.38 14.13
N VAL A 105 1.27 -3.59 13.63
CA VAL A 105 0.42 -3.95 12.46
C VAL A 105 0.87 -3.25 11.18
N ASN A 106 2.06 -2.62 11.19
CA ASN A 106 2.63 -1.92 10.06
C ASN A 106 1.65 -0.89 9.45
N ALA A 107 1.07 -0.04 10.32
CA ALA A 107 0.21 1.05 9.87
C ALA A 107 1.04 2.13 9.16
N VAL A 108 0.52 2.66 8.07
CA VAL A 108 1.19 3.71 7.28
C VAL A 108 1.18 5.03 8.02
N ARG A 109 0.09 5.32 8.72
CA ARG A 109 -0.09 6.59 9.42
C ARG A 109 -1.11 6.48 10.55
N TYR A 110 -0.94 7.34 11.57
CA TYR A 110 -1.93 7.69 12.58
C TYR A 110 -2.40 9.12 12.35
N ILE A 111 -3.71 9.32 12.25
CA ILE A 111 -4.36 10.58 11.99
C ILE A 111 -5.29 10.88 13.15
N LEU A 112 -5.17 12.06 13.76
CA LEU A 112 -6.09 12.49 14.80
C LEU A 112 -7.40 13.02 14.21
N LYS A 113 -8.54 12.47 14.71
CA LYS A 113 -9.87 13.03 14.47
C LYS A 113 -9.95 14.46 15.05
N ASN A 114 -10.90 15.25 14.54
CA ASN A 114 -11.22 16.59 15.06
C ASN A 114 -10.07 17.62 15.05
N THR A 115 -9.04 17.42 14.25
CA THR A 115 -8.01 18.41 14.02
C THR A 115 -8.27 19.19 12.72
N VAL A 116 -7.95 20.48 12.71
CA VAL A 116 -8.04 21.32 11.50
C VAL A 116 -7.20 20.72 10.35
N ASN A 117 -6.14 20.01 10.69
CA ASN A 117 -5.20 19.42 9.73
C ASN A 117 -5.58 18.00 9.28
N MET A 118 -6.71 17.43 9.76
CA MET A 118 -7.10 16.06 9.40
C MET A 118 -7.22 15.83 7.88
N PRO A 119 -7.85 16.73 7.08
CA PRO A 119 -7.90 16.56 5.63
C PRO A 119 -6.52 16.51 4.99
N GLN A 120 -5.64 17.43 5.38
CA GLN A 120 -4.27 17.47 4.88
C GLN A 120 -3.50 16.19 5.22
N MET A 121 -3.66 15.67 6.44
CA MET A 121 -3.01 14.42 6.87
C MET A 121 -3.52 13.21 6.09
N ILE A 122 -4.80 13.17 5.73
CA ILE A 122 -5.38 12.13 4.87
C ILE A 122 -4.78 12.24 3.46
N PHE A 123 -4.67 13.43 2.89
CA PHE A 123 -4.06 13.67 1.58
C PHE A 123 -2.61 13.18 1.54
N GLU A 124 -1.79 13.57 2.51
CA GLU A 124 -0.40 13.12 2.61
C GLU A 124 -0.28 11.58 2.81
N CYS A 125 -1.25 10.99 3.53
CA CYS A 125 -1.31 9.54 3.68
C CYS A 125 -1.59 8.87 2.32
N MET A 126 -2.55 9.38 1.57
CA MET A 126 -2.89 8.88 0.24
C MET A 126 -1.74 9.06 -0.75
N ASP A 127 -1.05 10.22 -0.75
CA ASP A 127 0.14 10.44 -1.57
C ASP A 127 1.21 9.39 -1.29
N THR A 128 1.45 9.10 -0.01
CA THR A 128 2.40 8.06 0.41
C THR A 128 1.99 6.69 -0.10
N ILE A 129 0.71 6.33 0.01
CA ILE A 129 0.18 5.03 -0.42
C ILE A 129 0.26 4.91 -1.95
N ILE A 130 -0.22 5.90 -2.69
CA ILE A 130 -0.20 5.91 -4.15
C ILE A 130 1.23 5.86 -4.67
N SER A 131 2.14 6.61 -4.06
CA SER A 131 3.57 6.56 -4.38
C SER A 131 4.14 5.16 -4.18
N LYS A 132 3.83 4.50 -3.07
CA LYS A 132 4.27 3.12 -2.77
C LYS A 132 3.66 2.10 -3.72
N LEU A 133 2.41 2.28 -4.14
CA LEU A 133 1.72 1.41 -5.11
C LEU A 133 2.22 1.64 -6.53
N ASN A 134 2.47 2.90 -6.91
CA ASN A 134 3.08 3.28 -8.20
C ASN A 134 4.57 2.97 -8.22
N TYR A 135 5.16 2.76 -7.05
CA TYR A 135 6.45 2.14 -6.86
C TYR A 135 6.30 0.63 -7.14
N VAL A 136 5.80 0.35 -8.34
CA VAL A 136 5.93 -0.98 -8.92
C VAL A 136 7.42 -1.22 -8.97
N VAL A 137 7.90 -2.13 -8.14
CA VAL A 137 9.25 -2.69 -8.25
C VAL A 137 9.39 -3.06 -9.73
N LYS A 138 10.05 -2.21 -10.51
CA LYS A 138 10.23 -2.44 -11.94
C LYS A 138 11.12 -3.66 -12.07
N LYS A 139 10.49 -4.84 -12.06
CA LYS A 139 11.16 -6.11 -12.29
C LYS A 139 11.28 -6.29 -13.79
N LYS A 140 12.48 -6.59 -14.24
CA LYS A 140 12.74 -6.94 -15.64
C LYS A 140 13.38 -8.33 -15.68
N ILE A 141 12.86 -9.16 -16.57
CA ILE A 141 13.45 -10.48 -16.82
C ILE A 141 14.66 -10.27 -17.73
N PHE A 142 15.82 -10.63 -17.22
CA PHE A 142 17.06 -10.69 -18.01
C PHE A 142 17.42 -12.14 -18.29
N ARG A 143 17.95 -12.38 -19.47
CA ARG A 143 18.55 -13.66 -19.85
C ARG A 143 20.05 -13.55 -19.69
N PHE A 144 20.54 -13.78 -18.50
CA PHE A 144 21.96 -13.83 -18.21
C PHE A 144 22.58 -15.15 -18.70
N ASN A 145 23.91 -15.20 -18.78
CA ASN A 145 24.63 -16.45 -19.07
C ASN A 145 24.37 -17.51 -18.00
N GLU A 146 24.12 -17.06 -16.76
CA GLU A 146 23.82 -17.88 -15.58
C GLU A 146 22.34 -18.34 -15.55
N GLY A 147 21.50 -17.88 -16.51
CA GLY A 147 20.10 -18.24 -16.60
C GLY A 147 19.15 -17.04 -16.63
N MET A 148 17.85 -17.33 -16.69
CA MET A 148 16.83 -16.28 -16.63
C MET A 148 16.61 -15.83 -15.17
N LYS A 149 16.71 -14.51 -14.94
CA LYS A 149 16.41 -13.90 -13.64
C LYS A 149 15.45 -12.73 -13.76
N ASN A 150 14.54 -12.67 -12.81
CA ASN A 150 13.64 -11.54 -12.62
C ASN A 150 14.28 -10.55 -11.67
N VAL A 151 14.92 -9.52 -12.22
CA VAL A 151 15.70 -8.54 -11.48
C VAL A 151 14.84 -7.33 -11.12
N SER A 152 14.82 -6.98 -9.85
CA SER A 152 14.33 -5.67 -9.40
C SER A 152 15.33 -4.60 -9.80
N LEU A 153 14.90 -3.63 -10.63
CA LEU A 153 15.79 -2.56 -11.09
C LEU A 153 16.31 -1.67 -9.95
N GLU A 154 15.63 -1.67 -8.81
CA GLU A 154 16.06 -0.94 -7.60
C GLU A 154 17.22 -1.60 -6.88
N ARG A 155 17.33 -2.91 -7.03
CA ARG A 155 18.44 -3.69 -6.47
C ARG A 155 19.65 -3.70 -7.41
N LEU A 156 19.49 -3.17 -8.63
CA LEU A 156 20.58 -3.01 -9.58
C LEU A 156 21.43 -1.81 -9.16
N LEU A 157 22.66 -2.07 -8.70
CA LEU A 157 23.58 -1.03 -8.26
C LEU A 157 24.22 -0.32 -9.47
N TYR A 158 24.81 -1.09 -10.37
CA TYR A 158 25.39 -0.58 -11.60
C TYR A 158 25.60 -1.69 -12.64
N ILE A 159 25.86 -1.30 -13.87
CA ILE A 159 26.20 -2.18 -14.98
C ILE A 159 27.58 -1.75 -15.49
N GLU A 160 28.49 -2.69 -15.56
CA GLU A 160 29.83 -2.47 -16.13
C GLU A 160 29.91 -3.16 -17.49
N SER A 161 30.49 -2.46 -18.48
CA SER A 161 30.75 -3.02 -19.82
C SER A 161 32.25 -3.29 -19.98
N ARG A 162 32.61 -4.54 -20.30
CA ARG A 162 33.99 -4.94 -20.63
C ARG A 162 33.99 -5.90 -21.83
N LEU A 163 34.65 -5.51 -22.92
CA LEU A 163 34.91 -6.40 -24.07
C LEU A 163 33.68 -7.22 -24.49
N HIS A 164 32.60 -6.58 -24.92
CA HIS A 164 31.34 -7.23 -25.34
C HIS A 164 30.60 -8.01 -24.26
N LYS A 165 30.91 -7.79 -23.00
CA LYS A 165 30.27 -8.39 -21.83
C LYS A 165 29.71 -7.31 -20.92
N LEU A 166 28.43 -7.41 -20.60
CA LEU A 166 27.80 -6.60 -19.58
C LEU A 166 27.77 -7.36 -18.26
N MET A 167 28.24 -6.73 -17.22
CA MET A 167 28.21 -7.26 -15.84
C MET A 167 27.23 -6.46 -15.01
N PHE A 168 26.23 -7.13 -14.49
CA PHE A 168 25.17 -6.55 -13.68
C PHE A 168 25.48 -6.83 -12.21
N TYR A 169 25.60 -5.78 -11.41
CA TYR A 169 25.85 -5.89 -9.98
C TYR A 169 24.53 -5.61 -9.25
N ILE A 170 23.99 -6.63 -8.58
CA ILE A 170 22.65 -6.64 -7.99
C ILE A 170 22.79 -6.96 -6.50
N MET A 171 22.22 -6.12 -5.64
CA MET A 171 22.14 -6.35 -4.21
C MET A 171 20.88 -7.16 -3.90
N GLU A 172 21.05 -8.44 -3.62
CA GLU A 172 19.99 -9.31 -3.09
C GLU A 172 20.17 -9.41 -1.56
N ASP A 173 20.34 -10.60 -0.99
CA ASP A 173 20.75 -10.77 0.40
C ASP A 173 22.26 -10.49 0.54
N GLU A 174 22.99 -10.68 -0.55
CA GLU A 174 24.38 -10.33 -0.74
C GLU A 174 24.59 -9.71 -2.14
N LEU A 175 25.80 -9.20 -2.41
CA LEU A 175 26.16 -8.67 -3.71
C LEU A 175 26.33 -9.81 -4.72
N ASN A 176 25.46 -9.85 -5.72
CA ASN A 176 25.54 -10.83 -6.81
C ASN A 176 25.95 -10.15 -8.13
N MET A 177 26.75 -10.85 -8.93
CA MET A 177 27.17 -10.42 -10.26
C MET A 177 26.63 -11.40 -11.31
N TYR A 178 25.90 -10.85 -12.29
CA TYR A 178 25.40 -11.62 -13.43
C TYR A 178 25.94 -11.05 -14.72
N THR A 179 26.10 -11.92 -15.72
CA THR A 179 26.75 -11.54 -16.96
C THR A 179 25.82 -11.74 -18.16
N LEU A 180 25.89 -10.82 -19.11
CA LEU A 180 25.18 -10.88 -20.37
C LEU A 180 26.16 -10.55 -21.51
N TYR A 181 26.25 -11.42 -22.50
CA TYR A 181 27.01 -11.11 -23.72
C TYR A 181 26.17 -10.23 -24.62
N ASP A 182 26.75 -9.12 -25.05
CA ASP A 182 26.15 -8.28 -26.07
C ASP A 182 26.38 -8.96 -27.43
N THR A 183 25.32 -9.54 -27.96
CA THR A 183 25.33 -9.96 -29.38
C THR A 183 25.02 -8.73 -30.21
N LEU A 184 26.05 -7.93 -30.46
CA LEU A 184 25.97 -6.92 -31.51
C LEU A 184 25.80 -7.65 -32.88
N ASN A 185 24.54 -7.67 -33.33
CA ASN A 185 24.21 -7.83 -34.74
C ASN A 185 24.00 -6.45 -35.36
#